data_c82a860303c32c23f9e0767d23a55720
#
_entry.id   c82a860303c32c23f9e0767d23a55720
#
_cell.length_a   1.000
_cell.length_b   1.000
_cell.length_c   1.000
_cell.angle_alpha   90.00
_cell.angle_beta   90.00
_cell.angle_gamma   90.00
#
_symmetry.space_group_name_H-M   'P 1'
#
loop_
_entity.id
_entity.type
_entity.pdbx_description
1 polymer ?
#
loop_
_entity_poly.entity_id
_entity_poly.type
_entity_poly.pdbx_seq_one_letter_code
_entity_poly.pdbx_strand_id
1 'polypeptide(L)'
;MDITESLPLEVEEFLLWMLAERGRSKNTLSAYRLDLTNYWDWLVAKKIDLATVQARDIDAYAAVQRSSGAAPSSVARRMAAVRMMHRFLLAEGTRSDDPTADFDGVKVPTGIPKPLSEDEVESLLAAVVGESSVALRDRALLELLYATGARISEICGLSIGDIDLDEGLVRLYGKGSKERLVPVGRCAREAVDRWLQQGRIEMTPKRWLRREDSEAIFLNMRGGRLGRQAAWAVVARAGEKAGLKSVLSPHVLRHSCATHMLDHGADLRIVQEMLGHVSISTTQIYTSVSQERLLDQYRSAHPRAQVSRGS
;
A
#
# COMPACT_ATOMS: atom_id res chain seq x y z
N MET A 1 -32.92 -10.62 -1.81
CA MET A 1 -33.71 -9.43 -1.50
C MET A 1 -32.74 -8.26 -1.52
N ASP A 2 -32.51 -7.75 -2.76
CA ASP A 2 -31.60 -6.64 -3.01
C ASP A 2 -32.29 -5.35 -2.59
N ILE A 3 -31.92 -4.83 -1.44
CA ILE A 3 -32.16 -3.44 -1.09
C ILE A 3 -30.78 -2.83 -0.89
N THR A 4 -30.15 -2.41 -1.98
CA THR A 4 -29.14 -1.37 -1.96
C THR A 4 -29.88 -0.06 -1.66
N GLU A 5 -30.30 0.14 -0.40
CA GLU A 5 -30.76 1.46 0.04
C GLU A 5 -29.56 2.40 -0.14
N SER A 6 -29.77 3.45 -0.92
CA SER A 6 -28.81 4.54 -1.05
C SER A 6 -28.52 5.10 0.34
N LEU A 7 -27.28 5.43 0.62
CA LEU A 7 -26.91 6.11 1.87
C LEU A 7 -27.78 7.39 2.03
N PRO A 8 -28.09 7.80 3.26
CA PRO A 8 -28.79 9.05 3.52
C PRO A 8 -28.09 10.23 2.86
N LEU A 9 -28.85 11.26 2.52
CA LEU A 9 -28.33 12.46 1.87
C LEU A 9 -27.18 13.09 2.66
N GLU A 10 -27.31 13.14 3.97
CA GLU A 10 -26.31 13.70 4.90
C GLU A 10 -24.98 12.95 4.84
N VAL A 11 -25.01 11.64 4.64
CA VAL A 11 -23.80 10.82 4.47
C VAL A 11 -23.15 11.04 3.10
N GLU A 12 -23.97 11.19 2.06
CA GLU A 12 -23.47 11.53 0.71
C GLU A 12 -22.84 12.92 0.69
N GLU A 13 -23.46 13.91 1.34
CA GLU A 13 -22.92 15.28 1.50
C GLU A 13 -21.59 15.26 2.24
N PHE A 14 -21.48 14.49 3.33
CA PHE A 14 -20.21 14.30 4.02
C PHE A 14 -19.12 13.72 3.11
N LEU A 15 -19.43 12.72 2.29
CA LEU A 15 -18.49 12.11 1.36
C LEU A 15 -18.08 13.10 0.26
N LEU A 16 -18.99 13.92 -0.23
CA LEU A 16 -18.70 14.99 -1.18
C LEU A 16 -17.83 16.08 -0.56
N TRP A 17 -18.11 16.50 0.67
CA TRP A 17 -17.28 17.44 1.42
C TRP A 17 -15.84 16.92 1.60
N MET A 18 -15.71 15.64 1.96
CA MET A 18 -14.41 14.98 2.08
C MET A 18 -13.61 14.99 0.78
N LEU A 19 -14.29 14.87 -0.37
CA LEU A 19 -13.67 14.95 -1.69
C LEU A 19 -13.25 16.38 -2.03
N ALA A 20 -14.20 17.32 -1.94
CA ALA A 20 -14.05 18.68 -2.44
C ALA A 20 -13.15 19.54 -1.54
N GLU A 21 -13.39 19.52 -0.22
CA GLU A 21 -12.71 20.45 0.69
C GLU A 21 -11.52 19.82 1.41
N ARG A 22 -11.57 18.51 1.72
CA ARG A 22 -10.47 17.83 2.41
C ARG A 22 -9.48 17.12 1.46
N GLY A 23 -9.73 17.14 0.15
CA GLY A 23 -8.84 16.58 -0.86
C GLY A 23 -8.50 15.10 -0.63
N ARG A 24 -9.43 14.33 -0.06
CA ARG A 24 -9.19 12.92 0.25
C ARG A 24 -9.15 12.08 -1.01
N SER A 25 -8.30 11.06 -1.02
CA SER A 25 -8.14 10.18 -2.18
C SER A 25 -9.40 9.34 -2.43
N LYS A 26 -9.65 8.95 -3.69
CA LYS A 26 -10.75 8.04 -4.07
C LYS A 26 -10.75 6.77 -3.22
N ASN A 27 -9.59 6.20 -2.89
CA ASN A 27 -9.49 5.01 -2.04
C ASN A 27 -9.96 5.27 -0.59
N THR A 28 -9.66 6.46 -0.04
CA THR A 28 -10.14 6.86 1.29
C THR A 28 -11.66 7.01 1.29
N LEU A 29 -12.21 7.64 0.25
CA LEU A 29 -13.66 7.81 0.11
C LEU A 29 -14.39 6.48 -0.04
N SER A 30 -13.85 5.56 -0.86
CA SER A 30 -14.41 4.21 -1.00
C SER A 30 -14.39 3.43 0.32
N ALA A 31 -13.30 3.56 1.10
CA ALA A 31 -13.21 2.92 2.41
C ALA A 31 -14.21 3.53 3.41
N TYR A 32 -14.34 4.86 3.43
CA TYR A 32 -15.30 5.55 4.31
C TYR A 32 -16.74 5.27 3.91
N ARG A 33 -17.05 5.24 2.61
CA ARG A 33 -18.38 4.83 2.13
C ARG A 33 -18.75 3.45 2.67
N LEU A 34 -17.88 2.46 2.53
CA LEU A 34 -18.11 1.11 3.04
C LEU A 34 -18.30 1.08 4.57
N ASP A 35 -17.48 1.86 5.29
CA ASP A 35 -17.59 1.95 6.74
C ASP A 35 -18.90 2.60 7.19
N LEU A 36 -19.32 3.65 6.50
CA LEU A 36 -20.57 4.36 6.80
C LEU A 36 -21.80 3.57 6.34
N THR A 37 -21.71 2.80 5.26
CA THR A 37 -22.76 1.83 4.89
C THR A 37 -22.98 0.82 6.02
N ASN A 38 -21.89 0.24 6.56
CA ASN A 38 -22.00 -0.70 7.68
C ASN A 38 -22.62 -0.05 8.93
N TYR A 39 -22.31 1.22 9.19
CA TYR A 39 -22.90 1.96 10.30
C TYR A 39 -24.38 2.24 10.05
N TRP A 40 -24.75 2.67 8.85
CA TRP A 40 -26.12 2.94 8.45
C TRP A 40 -27.00 1.68 8.52
N ASP A 41 -26.53 0.55 8.00
CA ASP A 41 -27.23 -0.74 8.07
C ASP A 41 -27.51 -1.14 9.53
N TRP A 42 -26.54 -0.89 10.43
CA TRP A 42 -26.74 -1.14 11.85
C TRP A 42 -27.79 -0.21 12.48
N LEU A 43 -27.79 1.08 12.14
CA LEU A 43 -28.80 2.05 12.62
C LEU A 43 -30.17 1.63 12.15
N VAL A 44 -30.34 1.29 10.87
CA VAL A 44 -31.62 0.82 10.29
C VAL A 44 -32.10 -0.43 11.01
N ALA A 45 -31.22 -1.42 11.20
CA ALA A 45 -31.57 -2.65 11.93
C ALA A 45 -32.01 -2.41 13.37
N LYS A 46 -31.46 -1.36 14.02
CA LYS A 46 -31.85 -0.95 15.39
C LYS A 46 -32.99 0.04 15.42
N LYS A 47 -33.51 0.50 14.26
CA LYS A 47 -34.51 1.53 14.11
C LYS A 47 -34.13 2.85 14.80
N ILE A 48 -32.85 3.20 14.69
CA ILE A 48 -32.28 4.45 15.22
C ILE A 48 -32.14 5.42 14.06
N ASP A 49 -32.69 6.61 14.20
CA ASP A 49 -32.51 7.69 13.24
C ASP A 49 -31.19 8.38 13.44
N LEU A 50 -30.50 8.71 12.33
CA LEU A 50 -29.21 9.37 12.33
C LEU A 50 -29.24 10.71 13.09
N ALA A 51 -30.36 11.43 13.01
CA ALA A 51 -30.53 12.70 13.71
C ALA A 51 -30.60 12.55 15.23
N THR A 52 -31.04 11.37 15.74
CA THR A 52 -31.32 11.13 17.16
C THR A 52 -30.34 10.19 17.85
N VAL A 53 -29.29 9.73 17.14
CA VAL A 53 -28.23 8.90 17.71
C VAL A 53 -27.66 9.52 18.98
N GLN A 54 -27.49 8.71 20.02
CA GLN A 54 -26.90 9.10 21.30
C GLN A 54 -25.54 8.42 21.55
N ALA A 55 -24.77 8.92 22.51
CA ALA A 55 -23.47 8.35 22.88
C ALA A 55 -23.54 6.83 23.18
N ARG A 56 -24.59 6.39 23.89
CA ARG A 56 -24.82 4.95 24.16
C ARG A 56 -24.97 4.10 22.90
N ASP A 57 -25.49 4.67 21.81
CA ASP A 57 -25.65 3.96 20.54
C ASP A 57 -24.32 3.82 19.83
N ILE A 58 -23.46 4.83 19.94
CA ILE A 58 -22.07 4.79 19.46
C ILE A 58 -21.27 3.68 20.17
N ASP A 59 -21.40 3.60 21.51
CA ASP A 59 -20.77 2.54 22.31
C ASP A 59 -21.29 1.15 21.95
N ALA A 60 -22.61 1.02 21.75
CA ALA A 60 -23.26 -0.22 21.34
C ALA A 60 -22.78 -0.66 19.94
N TYR A 61 -22.70 0.26 18.98
CA TYR A 61 -22.13 -0.02 17.65
C TYR A 61 -20.67 -0.47 17.75
N ALA A 62 -19.85 0.26 18.51
CA ALA A 62 -18.46 -0.09 18.72
C ALA A 62 -18.29 -1.48 19.36
N ALA A 63 -19.15 -1.85 20.31
CA ALA A 63 -19.16 -3.18 20.93
C ALA A 63 -19.49 -4.28 19.92
N VAL A 64 -20.50 -4.07 19.07
CA VAL A 64 -20.86 -5.01 17.97
C VAL A 64 -19.69 -5.17 17.01
N GLN A 65 -19.02 -4.06 16.62
CA GLN A 65 -17.89 -4.14 15.73
C GLN A 65 -16.69 -4.91 16.34
N ARG A 66 -16.45 -4.77 17.65
CA ARG A 66 -15.40 -5.55 18.35
C ARG A 66 -15.74 -7.05 18.41
N SER A 67 -17.00 -7.41 18.61
CA SER A 67 -17.44 -8.81 18.69
C SER A 67 -17.59 -9.51 17.34
N SER A 68 -17.57 -8.77 16.22
CA SER A 68 -17.75 -9.32 14.87
C SER A 68 -16.55 -10.09 14.32
N GLY A 69 -15.44 -10.19 15.07
CA GLY A 69 -14.18 -10.78 14.59
C GLY A 69 -13.36 -9.89 13.65
N ALA A 70 -13.79 -8.62 13.46
CA ALA A 70 -13.05 -7.66 12.65
C ALA A 70 -11.71 -7.29 13.30
N ALA A 71 -10.67 -7.10 12.49
CA ALA A 71 -9.37 -6.64 12.99
C ALA A 71 -9.50 -5.31 13.75
N PRO A 72 -8.80 -5.12 14.89
CA PRO A 72 -8.87 -3.90 15.68
C PRO A 72 -8.62 -2.61 14.88
N SER A 73 -7.70 -2.65 13.90
CA SER A 73 -7.43 -1.54 12.99
C SER A 73 -8.63 -1.20 12.08
N SER A 74 -9.37 -2.20 11.65
CA SER A 74 -10.58 -2.00 10.85
C SER A 74 -11.69 -1.39 11.69
N VAL A 75 -11.87 -1.83 12.94
CA VAL A 75 -12.83 -1.25 13.88
C VAL A 75 -12.47 0.20 14.18
N ALA A 76 -11.19 0.49 14.45
CA ALA A 76 -10.71 1.85 14.69
C ALA A 76 -10.98 2.77 13.49
N ARG A 77 -10.76 2.30 12.26
CA ARG A 77 -11.03 3.07 11.04
C ARG A 77 -12.53 3.35 10.86
N ARG A 78 -13.39 2.35 11.09
CA ARG A 78 -14.86 2.52 11.06
C ARG A 78 -15.32 3.58 12.04
N MET A 79 -14.85 3.48 13.29
CA MET A 79 -15.20 4.48 14.32
C MET A 79 -14.65 5.87 13.99
N ALA A 80 -13.49 5.97 13.35
CA ALA A 80 -12.96 7.25 12.88
C ALA A 80 -13.83 7.86 11.76
N ALA A 81 -14.35 7.05 10.84
CA ALA A 81 -15.28 7.51 9.81
C ALA A 81 -16.60 8.03 10.43
N VAL A 82 -17.17 7.27 11.37
CA VAL A 82 -18.39 7.66 12.12
C VAL A 82 -18.19 8.97 12.88
N ARG A 83 -17.08 9.10 13.62
CA ARG A 83 -16.76 10.35 14.34
C ARG A 83 -16.62 11.54 13.40
N MET A 84 -15.95 11.36 12.27
CA MET A 84 -15.74 12.46 11.33
C MET A 84 -17.06 12.88 10.68
N MET A 85 -17.96 11.94 10.40
CA MET A 85 -19.29 12.23 9.89
C MET A 85 -20.13 12.99 10.92
N HIS A 86 -20.24 12.56 12.19
CA HIS A 86 -21.01 13.26 13.20
C HIS A 86 -20.49 14.67 13.48
N ARG A 87 -19.16 14.86 13.46
CA ARG A 87 -18.56 16.21 13.53
C ARG A 87 -18.92 17.10 12.34
N PHE A 88 -19.01 16.52 11.15
CA PHE A 88 -19.48 17.23 9.97
C PHE A 88 -20.94 17.65 10.14
N LEU A 89 -21.83 16.75 10.59
CA LEU A 89 -23.25 17.06 10.83
C LEU A 89 -23.43 18.15 11.87
N LEU A 90 -22.63 18.17 12.92
CA LEU A 90 -22.61 19.25 13.90
C LEU A 90 -22.15 20.58 13.29
N ALA A 91 -21.08 20.56 12.48
CA ALA A 91 -20.53 21.75 11.84
C ALA A 91 -21.48 22.36 10.81
N GLU A 92 -22.21 21.55 10.07
CA GLU A 92 -23.25 21.98 9.12
C GLU A 92 -24.58 22.34 9.79
N GLY A 93 -24.69 22.24 11.12
CA GLY A 93 -25.91 22.56 11.86
C GLY A 93 -27.05 21.55 11.67
N THR A 94 -26.81 20.43 11.02
CA THR A 94 -27.79 19.32 10.87
C THR A 94 -28.09 18.66 12.22
N ARG A 95 -27.11 18.72 13.14
CA ARG A 95 -27.25 18.29 14.55
C ARG A 95 -26.80 19.40 15.49
N SER A 96 -27.35 19.41 16.69
CA SER A 96 -26.96 20.33 17.77
C SER A 96 -25.89 19.76 18.70
N ASP A 97 -25.53 18.46 18.58
CA ASP A 97 -24.60 17.73 19.43
C ASP A 97 -23.73 16.77 18.61
N ASP A 98 -22.58 16.36 19.19
CA ASP A 98 -21.74 15.27 18.66
C ASP A 98 -21.86 14.05 19.57
N PRO A 99 -22.62 12.98 19.20
CA PRO A 99 -22.75 11.79 20.02
C PRO A 99 -21.45 11.00 20.17
N THR A 100 -20.41 11.38 19.43
CA THR A 100 -19.10 10.72 19.49
C THR A 100 -18.07 11.50 20.32
N ALA A 101 -18.48 12.62 20.94
CA ALA A 101 -17.55 13.54 21.66
C ALA A 101 -16.75 12.79 22.74
N ASP A 102 -17.45 11.99 23.57
CA ASP A 102 -16.86 11.28 24.72
C ASP A 102 -16.39 9.85 24.37
N PHE A 103 -16.41 9.46 23.08
CA PHE A 103 -15.97 8.13 22.67
C PHE A 103 -14.45 8.03 22.74
N ASP A 104 -13.90 7.22 23.65
CA ASP A 104 -12.46 7.04 23.90
C ASP A 104 -11.68 6.43 22.73
N GLY A 105 -12.35 6.02 21.68
CA GLY A 105 -11.74 5.36 20.53
C GLY A 105 -11.52 3.86 20.72
N VAL A 106 -10.94 3.25 19.71
CA VAL A 106 -10.57 1.82 19.75
C VAL A 106 -9.07 1.73 19.91
N LYS A 107 -8.61 1.13 21.01
CA LYS A 107 -7.18 0.85 21.20
C LYS A 107 -6.75 -0.17 20.13
N VAL A 108 -5.91 0.26 19.21
CA VAL A 108 -5.25 -0.62 18.26
C VAL A 108 -3.91 -1.00 18.87
N PRO A 109 -3.58 -2.29 19.00
CA PRO A 109 -2.24 -2.67 19.37
C PRO A 109 -1.24 -2.07 18.38
N THR A 110 -0.47 -1.11 18.81
CA THR A 110 0.58 -0.46 18.01
C THR A 110 1.85 -1.32 18.07
N GLY A 111 1.80 -2.48 17.46
CA GLY A 111 3.00 -3.21 17.11
C GLY A 111 3.48 -2.70 15.75
N ILE A 112 4.48 -1.83 15.72
CA ILE A 112 5.24 -1.63 14.47
C ILE A 112 5.85 -3.00 14.18
N PRO A 113 5.52 -3.64 13.03
CA PRO A 113 6.11 -4.92 12.68
C PRO A 113 7.63 -4.77 12.72
N LYS A 114 8.30 -5.65 13.43
CA LYS A 114 9.76 -5.67 13.47
C LYS A 114 10.27 -5.85 12.03
N PRO A 115 11.28 -5.09 11.59
CA PRO A 115 11.89 -5.33 10.30
C PRO A 115 12.46 -6.75 10.24
N LEU A 116 12.45 -7.37 9.08
CA LEU A 116 13.15 -8.63 8.86
C LEU A 116 14.67 -8.38 8.98
N SER A 117 15.42 -9.36 9.43
CA SER A 117 16.87 -9.36 9.27
C SER A 117 17.27 -9.56 7.80
N GLU A 118 18.52 -9.29 7.45
CA GLU A 118 19.01 -9.51 6.09
C GLU A 118 18.93 -11.00 5.69
N ASP A 119 19.25 -11.92 6.62
CA ASP A 119 19.12 -13.36 6.41
C ASP A 119 17.66 -13.78 6.18
N GLU A 120 16.70 -13.18 6.91
CA GLU A 120 15.28 -13.42 6.71
C GLU A 120 14.82 -12.91 5.33
N VAL A 121 15.31 -11.76 4.88
CA VAL A 121 15.03 -11.24 3.54
C VAL A 121 15.66 -12.15 2.47
N GLU A 122 16.89 -12.60 2.65
CA GLU A 122 17.53 -13.53 1.73
C GLU A 122 16.74 -14.84 1.62
N SER A 123 16.35 -15.41 2.76
CA SER A 123 15.50 -16.61 2.82
C SER A 123 14.16 -16.40 2.11
N LEU A 124 13.53 -15.23 2.30
CA LEU A 124 12.28 -14.85 1.62
C LEU A 124 12.44 -14.82 0.09
N LEU A 125 13.49 -14.18 -0.39
CA LEU A 125 13.76 -14.05 -1.82
C LEU A 125 14.15 -15.42 -2.43
N ALA A 126 14.86 -16.25 -1.70
CA ALA A 126 15.23 -17.60 -2.11
C ALA A 126 14.05 -18.59 -2.09
N ALA A 127 12.98 -18.31 -1.33
CA ALA A 127 11.79 -19.18 -1.25
C ALA A 127 10.98 -19.28 -2.56
N VAL A 128 11.19 -18.34 -3.50
CA VAL A 128 10.59 -18.39 -4.84
C VAL A 128 11.55 -19.12 -5.78
N VAL A 129 11.34 -20.42 -5.94
CA VAL A 129 12.17 -21.29 -6.78
C VAL A 129 11.48 -21.64 -8.10
N GLY A 130 12.28 -22.00 -9.11
CA GLY A 130 11.82 -22.49 -10.42
C GLY A 130 11.86 -21.41 -11.52
N GLU A 131 11.59 -21.88 -12.75
CA GLU A 131 11.72 -21.13 -14.00
C GLU A 131 10.36 -20.86 -14.66
N SER A 132 9.25 -21.22 -14.03
CA SER A 132 7.92 -20.91 -14.58
C SER A 132 7.70 -19.40 -14.64
N SER A 133 6.88 -18.94 -15.59
CA SER A 133 6.54 -17.52 -15.73
C SER A 133 6.02 -16.90 -14.43
N VAL A 134 5.28 -17.69 -13.62
CA VAL A 134 4.81 -17.23 -12.29
C VAL A 134 5.99 -17.08 -11.33
N ALA A 135 6.92 -18.01 -11.31
CA ALA A 135 8.09 -17.93 -10.42
C ALA A 135 9.01 -16.77 -10.78
N LEU A 136 9.27 -16.56 -12.07
CA LEU A 136 10.07 -15.42 -12.56
C LEU A 136 9.41 -14.09 -12.20
N ARG A 137 8.08 -13.97 -12.40
CA ARG A 137 7.31 -12.79 -12.01
C ARG A 137 7.39 -12.52 -10.51
N ASP A 138 7.10 -13.54 -9.71
CA ASP A 138 7.00 -13.41 -8.26
C ASP A 138 8.36 -13.06 -7.66
N ARG A 139 9.46 -13.63 -8.20
CA ARG A 139 10.81 -13.26 -7.81
C ARG A 139 11.16 -11.82 -8.17
N ALA A 140 10.89 -11.40 -9.41
CA ALA A 140 11.12 -10.02 -9.84
C ALA A 140 10.32 -9.01 -9.01
N LEU A 141 9.08 -9.34 -8.65
CA LEU A 141 8.23 -8.52 -7.79
C LEU A 141 8.84 -8.33 -6.40
N LEU A 142 9.30 -9.42 -5.76
CA LEU A 142 9.88 -9.38 -4.41
C LEU A 142 11.22 -8.64 -4.39
N GLU A 143 12.09 -8.93 -5.35
CA GLU A 143 13.38 -8.24 -5.51
C GLU A 143 13.19 -6.73 -5.68
N LEU A 144 12.25 -6.32 -6.55
CA LEU A 144 11.99 -4.92 -6.81
C LEU A 144 11.34 -4.21 -5.61
N LEU A 145 10.43 -4.87 -4.88
CA LEU A 145 9.85 -4.34 -3.65
C LEU A 145 10.91 -4.07 -2.59
N TYR A 146 11.84 -5.00 -2.38
CA TYR A 146 12.89 -4.85 -1.39
C TYR A 146 13.95 -3.84 -1.85
N ALA A 147 14.41 -3.92 -3.10
CA ALA A 147 15.43 -3.03 -3.63
C ALA A 147 15.02 -1.55 -3.58
N THR A 148 13.75 -1.26 -3.82
CA THR A 148 13.27 0.12 -3.92
C THR A 148 12.59 0.65 -2.67
N GLY A 149 12.18 -0.24 -1.76
CA GLY A 149 11.29 0.10 -0.65
C GLY A 149 9.96 0.72 -1.11
N ALA A 150 9.55 0.52 -2.36
CA ALA A 150 8.35 1.10 -2.94
C ALA A 150 7.08 0.56 -2.28
N ARG A 151 5.98 1.32 -2.38
CA ARG A 151 4.66 0.80 -2.03
C ARG A 151 4.22 -0.23 -3.06
N ILE A 152 3.50 -1.28 -2.61
CA ILE A 152 3.01 -2.33 -3.51
C ILE A 152 2.17 -1.76 -4.68
N SER A 153 1.42 -0.68 -4.43
CA SER A 153 0.64 -0.01 -5.47
C SER A 153 1.50 0.68 -6.53
N GLU A 154 2.66 1.18 -6.14
CA GLU A 154 3.63 1.80 -7.05
C GLU A 154 4.23 0.73 -7.95
N ILE A 155 4.67 -0.41 -7.38
CA ILE A 155 5.23 -1.53 -8.15
C ILE A 155 4.17 -2.16 -9.09
N CYS A 156 2.94 -2.38 -8.63
CA CYS A 156 1.86 -2.88 -9.50
C CYS A 156 1.51 -1.88 -10.61
N GLY A 157 1.73 -0.59 -10.40
CA GLY A 157 1.47 0.48 -11.36
C GLY A 157 2.52 0.64 -12.45
N LEU A 158 3.70 0.04 -12.29
CA LEU A 158 4.82 0.24 -13.22
C LEU A 158 4.51 -0.23 -14.64
N SER A 159 4.95 0.58 -15.58
CA SER A 159 5.01 0.26 -17.01
C SER A 159 6.45 0.03 -17.45
N ILE A 160 6.64 -0.64 -18.60
CA ILE A 160 7.99 -1.00 -19.11
C ILE A 160 8.87 0.24 -19.25
N GLY A 161 8.31 1.37 -19.71
CA GLY A 161 9.05 2.63 -19.85
C GLY A 161 9.39 3.34 -18.52
N ASP A 162 8.96 2.81 -17.38
CA ASP A 162 9.27 3.39 -16.06
C ASP A 162 10.56 2.82 -15.45
N ILE A 163 11.13 1.79 -16.03
CA ILE A 163 12.37 1.17 -15.54
C ILE A 163 13.46 1.20 -16.61
N ASP A 164 14.62 1.69 -16.22
CA ASP A 164 15.83 1.63 -16.99
C ASP A 164 16.79 0.63 -16.33
N LEU A 165 16.91 -0.55 -16.95
CA LEU A 165 17.76 -1.62 -16.42
C LEU A 165 19.25 -1.36 -16.67
N ASP A 166 19.62 -0.55 -17.66
CA ASP A 166 21.01 -0.22 -17.94
C ASP A 166 21.55 0.79 -16.94
N GLU A 167 20.81 1.87 -16.71
CA GLU A 167 21.14 2.87 -15.69
C GLU A 167 20.84 2.37 -14.26
N GLY A 168 20.00 1.34 -14.11
CA GLY A 168 19.59 0.81 -12.80
C GLY A 168 18.69 1.77 -12.04
N LEU A 169 17.73 2.34 -12.71
CA LEU A 169 16.77 3.32 -12.16
C LEU A 169 15.33 2.92 -12.45
N VAL A 170 14.44 3.23 -11.51
CA VAL A 170 13.00 3.10 -11.70
C VAL A 170 12.30 4.40 -11.32
N ARG A 171 11.35 4.82 -12.13
CA ARG A 171 10.45 5.96 -11.87
C ARG A 171 9.21 5.47 -11.18
N LEU A 172 8.98 5.92 -9.96
CA LEU A 172 7.82 5.56 -9.14
C LEU A 172 6.86 6.75 -9.01
N TYR A 173 5.56 6.47 -9.11
CA TYR A 173 4.51 7.47 -9.00
C TYR A 173 3.79 7.34 -7.65
N GLY A 174 3.96 8.36 -6.81
CA GLY A 174 3.35 8.44 -5.48
C GLY A 174 1.96 9.10 -5.48
N LYS A 175 1.45 9.40 -4.28
CA LYS A 175 0.18 10.12 -4.09
C LYS A 175 0.25 11.51 -4.75
N GLY A 176 -0.77 11.86 -5.54
CA GLY A 176 -0.86 13.14 -6.25
C GLY A 176 0.04 13.21 -7.48
N SER A 177 0.33 12.08 -8.12
CA SER A 177 1.18 11.98 -9.32
C SER A 177 2.59 12.54 -9.13
N LYS A 178 3.06 12.65 -7.88
CA LYS A 178 4.46 12.99 -7.62
C LYS A 178 5.34 11.82 -8.02
N GLU A 179 6.28 12.08 -8.92
CA GLU A 179 7.25 11.09 -9.36
C GLU A 179 8.56 11.18 -8.59
N ARG A 180 9.27 10.07 -8.49
CA ARG A 180 10.63 10.00 -7.97
C ARG A 180 11.42 8.91 -8.67
N LEU A 181 12.70 9.12 -8.85
CA LEU A 181 13.64 8.11 -9.33
C LEU A 181 14.23 7.36 -8.14
N VAL A 182 14.27 6.05 -8.25
CA VAL A 182 14.81 5.17 -7.20
C VAL A 182 15.79 4.20 -7.84
N PRO A 183 17.00 4.01 -7.24
CA PRO A 183 17.96 3.04 -7.71
C PRO A 183 17.44 1.60 -7.62
N VAL A 184 17.89 0.77 -8.55
CA VAL A 184 17.59 -0.67 -8.59
C VAL A 184 18.91 -1.42 -8.63
N GLY A 185 19.21 -2.15 -7.55
CA GLY A 185 20.42 -2.94 -7.42
C GLY A 185 20.48 -4.12 -8.39
N ARG A 186 21.68 -4.70 -8.53
CA ARG A 186 21.97 -5.76 -9.51
C ARG A 186 20.99 -6.95 -9.42
N CYS A 187 20.71 -7.47 -8.23
CA CYS A 187 19.82 -8.63 -8.08
C CYS A 187 18.41 -8.36 -8.60
N ALA A 188 17.84 -7.18 -8.32
CA ALA A 188 16.54 -6.80 -8.80
C ALA A 188 16.54 -6.56 -10.32
N ARG A 189 17.59 -5.96 -10.86
CA ARG A 189 17.78 -5.78 -12.33
C ARG A 189 17.78 -7.13 -13.05
N GLU A 190 18.61 -8.07 -12.59
CA GLU A 190 18.70 -9.43 -13.16
C GLU A 190 17.37 -10.17 -13.09
N ALA A 191 16.64 -10.05 -11.96
CA ALA A 191 15.35 -10.70 -11.78
C ALA A 191 14.26 -10.09 -12.68
N VAL A 192 14.24 -8.76 -12.83
CA VAL A 192 13.29 -8.06 -13.71
C VAL A 192 13.61 -8.34 -15.17
N ASP A 193 14.90 -8.33 -15.56
CA ASP A 193 15.30 -8.65 -16.93
C ASP A 193 14.87 -10.06 -17.33
N ARG A 194 15.17 -11.07 -16.52
CA ARG A 194 14.71 -12.45 -16.76
C ARG A 194 13.20 -12.55 -16.86
N TRP A 195 12.47 -11.85 -15.99
CA TRP A 195 11.02 -11.79 -16.08
C TRP A 195 10.55 -11.19 -17.41
N LEU A 196 11.10 -10.05 -17.81
CA LEU A 196 10.69 -9.36 -19.05
C LEU A 196 11.00 -10.16 -20.29
N GLN A 197 12.19 -10.78 -20.35
CA GLN A 197 12.66 -11.51 -21.52
C GLN A 197 12.07 -12.93 -21.66
N GLN A 198 11.63 -13.53 -20.57
CA GLN A 198 11.14 -14.92 -20.57
C GLN A 198 9.68 -14.99 -20.07
N GLY A 199 9.46 -14.86 -18.77
CA GLY A 199 8.17 -15.15 -18.16
C GLY A 199 7.06 -14.22 -18.61
N ARG A 200 7.34 -12.94 -18.85
CA ARG A 200 6.34 -11.98 -19.31
C ARG A 200 5.87 -12.28 -20.73
N ILE A 201 6.77 -12.72 -21.60
CA ILE A 201 6.44 -13.08 -22.99
C ILE A 201 5.42 -14.23 -22.99
N GLU A 202 5.65 -15.27 -22.16
CA GLU A 202 4.73 -16.40 -22.05
C GLU A 202 3.36 -16.01 -21.46
N MET A 203 3.30 -15.01 -20.58
CA MET A 203 2.06 -14.49 -20.01
C MET A 203 1.36 -13.45 -20.90
N THR A 204 1.99 -13.01 -21.98
CA THR A 204 1.40 -12.04 -22.91
C THR A 204 0.20 -12.66 -23.61
N PRO A 205 -1.02 -12.07 -23.49
CA PRO A 205 -2.20 -12.62 -24.11
C PRO A 205 -2.19 -12.38 -25.63
N LYS A 206 -2.83 -13.24 -26.42
CA LYS A 206 -3.01 -13.02 -27.87
C LYS A 206 -3.77 -11.71 -28.16
N ARG A 207 -4.64 -11.28 -27.24
CA ARG A 207 -5.40 -10.03 -27.33
C ARG A 207 -5.54 -9.41 -25.93
N TRP A 208 -5.16 -8.15 -25.80
CA TRP A 208 -5.29 -7.40 -24.56
C TRP A 208 -6.75 -7.01 -24.29
N LEU A 209 -7.21 -7.20 -23.05
CA LEU A 209 -8.53 -6.71 -22.62
C LEU A 209 -8.54 -5.19 -22.49
N ARG A 210 -7.43 -4.63 -22.02
CA ARG A 210 -7.19 -3.18 -21.94
C ARG A 210 -5.87 -2.89 -22.63
N ARG A 211 -5.85 -1.93 -23.53
CA ARG A 211 -4.64 -1.57 -24.29
C ARG A 211 -3.49 -1.15 -23.38
N GLU A 212 -3.81 -0.43 -22.30
CA GLU A 212 -2.85 0.03 -21.31
C GLU A 212 -2.12 -1.09 -20.55
N ASP A 213 -2.72 -2.29 -20.48
CA ASP A 213 -2.07 -3.44 -19.81
C ASP A 213 -0.89 -3.99 -20.62
N SER A 214 -0.79 -3.67 -21.91
CA SER A 214 0.36 -4.06 -22.75
C SER A 214 1.68 -3.48 -22.26
N GLU A 215 1.64 -2.32 -21.61
CA GLU A 215 2.80 -1.64 -21.05
C GLU A 215 3.13 -2.09 -19.61
N ALA A 216 2.24 -2.85 -18.95
CA ALA A 216 2.45 -3.25 -17.56
C ALA A 216 3.71 -4.13 -17.42
N ILE A 217 4.57 -3.83 -16.45
CA ILE A 217 5.69 -4.72 -16.11
C ILE A 217 5.14 -6.05 -15.61
N PHE A 218 4.29 -6.03 -14.59
CA PHE A 218 3.77 -7.25 -13.95
C PHE A 218 2.38 -7.61 -14.46
N LEU A 219 2.25 -8.85 -14.96
CA LEU A 219 1.00 -9.41 -15.48
C LEU A 219 0.41 -10.43 -14.51
N ASN A 220 -0.90 -10.50 -14.48
CA ASN A 220 -1.63 -11.59 -13.85
C ASN A 220 -1.84 -12.76 -14.84
N MET A 221 -2.38 -13.90 -14.36
CA MET A 221 -2.60 -15.11 -15.16
C MET A 221 -3.59 -14.91 -16.33
N ARG A 222 -4.31 -13.79 -16.39
CA ARG A 222 -5.25 -13.46 -17.48
C ARG A 222 -4.64 -12.45 -18.46
N GLY A 223 -3.35 -12.13 -18.31
CA GLY A 223 -2.65 -11.17 -19.17
C GLY A 223 -2.92 -9.70 -18.84
N GLY A 224 -3.75 -9.38 -17.84
CA GLY A 224 -3.92 -8.00 -17.39
C GLY A 224 -2.88 -7.59 -16.35
N ARG A 225 -2.81 -6.29 -16.03
CA ARG A 225 -1.92 -5.77 -14.98
C ARG A 225 -2.14 -6.48 -13.63
N LEU A 226 -1.07 -6.82 -12.93
CA LEU A 226 -1.13 -7.48 -11.63
C LEU A 226 -1.75 -6.54 -10.57
N GLY A 227 -2.84 -6.98 -9.97
CA GLY A 227 -3.52 -6.21 -8.93
C GLY A 227 -2.83 -6.30 -7.57
N ARG A 228 -3.02 -5.28 -6.72
CA ARG A 228 -2.41 -5.18 -5.38
C ARG A 228 -2.69 -6.40 -4.49
N GLN A 229 -3.90 -6.94 -4.53
CA GLN A 229 -4.27 -8.12 -3.72
C GLN A 229 -3.48 -9.36 -4.15
N ALA A 230 -3.34 -9.57 -5.47
CA ALA A 230 -2.56 -10.68 -6.00
C ALA A 230 -1.06 -10.53 -5.66
N ALA A 231 -0.51 -9.32 -5.80
CA ALA A 231 0.87 -9.02 -5.40
C ALA A 231 1.08 -9.19 -3.88
N TRP A 232 0.11 -8.79 -3.06
CA TRP A 232 0.16 -9.03 -1.61
C TRP A 232 0.19 -10.53 -1.29
N ALA A 233 -0.63 -11.34 -1.98
CA ALA A 233 -0.65 -12.79 -1.83
C ALA A 233 0.69 -13.44 -2.24
N VAL A 234 1.43 -12.87 -3.20
CA VAL A 234 2.80 -13.32 -3.53
C VAL A 234 3.72 -13.13 -2.33
N VAL A 235 3.72 -11.93 -1.73
CA VAL A 235 4.56 -11.61 -0.55
C VAL A 235 4.23 -12.54 0.62
N ALA A 236 2.93 -12.74 0.92
CA ALA A 236 2.49 -13.61 2.01
C ALA A 236 2.94 -15.06 1.81
N ARG A 237 2.70 -15.63 0.61
CA ARG A 237 3.12 -17.00 0.29
C ARG A 237 4.64 -17.21 0.34
N ALA A 238 5.41 -16.22 -0.10
CA ALA A 238 6.86 -16.28 0.00
C ALA A 238 7.31 -16.30 1.46
N GLY A 239 6.68 -15.49 2.33
CA GLY A 239 6.93 -15.49 3.77
C GLY A 239 6.63 -16.83 4.44
N GLU A 240 5.50 -17.45 4.10
CA GLU A 240 5.15 -18.81 4.58
C GLU A 240 6.18 -19.85 4.16
N LYS A 241 6.58 -19.84 2.88
CA LYS A 241 7.61 -20.76 2.35
C LYS A 241 8.98 -20.56 2.99
N ALA A 242 9.33 -19.33 3.32
CA ALA A 242 10.55 -19.00 4.04
C ALA A 242 10.49 -19.34 5.53
N GLY A 243 9.37 -19.83 6.05
CA GLY A 243 9.19 -20.17 7.46
C GLY A 243 9.14 -18.95 8.40
N LEU A 244 8.80 -17.77 7.89
CA LEU A 244 8.70 -16.55 8.69
C LEU A 244 7.49 -16.63 9.62
N LYS A 245 7.71 -16.36 10.92
CA LYS A 245 6.71 -16.60 11.98
C LYS A 245 5.50 -15.67 11.94
N SER A 246 5.58 -14.53 11.24
CA SER A 246 4.49 -13.56 11.14
C SER A 246 3.99 -13.45 9.70
N VAL A 247 2.69 -13.10 9.53
CA VAL A 247 2.15 -12.83 8.21
C VAL A 247 2.91 -11.64 7.60
N LEU A 248 3.71 -11.95 6.58
CA LEU A 248 4.52 -10.95 5.91
C LEU A 248 3.64 -10.03 5.05
N SER A 249 3.89 -8.73 5.14
CA SER A 249 3.23 -7.73 4.31
C SER A 249 4.26 -6.90 3.53
N PRO A 250 3.86 -6.28 2.40
CA PRO A 250 4.75 -5.39 1.64
C PRO A 250 5.30 -4.21 2.48
N HIS A 251 4.57 -3.79 3.52
CA HIS A 251 5.05 -2.74 4.43
C HIS A 251 6.24 -3.19 5.27
N VAL A 252 6.30 -4.47 5.64
CA VAL A 252 7.44 -5.03 6.37
C VAL A 252 8.69 -5.00 5.48
N LEU A 253 8.58 -5.43 4.21
CA LEU A 253 9.72 -5.36 3.26
C LEU A 253 10.22 -3.93 3.07
N ARG A 254 9.31 -2.98 2.91
CA ARG A 254 9.68 -1.56 2.81
C ARG A 254 10.37 -1.05 4.09
N HIS A 255 9.89 -1.45 5.27
CA HIS A 255 10.48 -1.09 6.55
C HIS A 255 11.87 -1.72 6.70
N SER A 256 12.02 -2.99 6.31
CA SER A 256 13.31 -3.70 6.31
C SER A 256 14.33 -3.02 5.38
N CYS A 257 13.94 -2.68 4.15
CA CYS A 257 14.80 -1.93 3.23
C CYS A 257 15.29 -0.62 3.86
N ALA A 258 14.37 0.18 4.45
CA ALA A 258 14.72 1.44 5.09
C ALA A 258 15.70 1.24 6.27
N THR A 259 15.41 0.26 7.14
CA THR A 259 16.23 -0.04 8.32
C THR A 259 17.61 -0.50 7.90
N HIS A 260 17.72 -1.45 6.98
CA HIS A 260 19.03 -1.96 6.53
C HIS A 260 19.90 -0.88 5.88
N MET A 261 19.29 0.01 5.06
CA MET A 261 20.04 1.13 4.50
C MET A 261 20.57 2.07 5.59
N LEU A 262 19.76 2.37 6.61
CA LEU A 262 20.19 3.22 7.74
C LEU A 262 21.28 2.52 8.58
N ASP A 263 21.13 1.24 8.84
CA ASP A 263 22.12 0.43 9.60
C ASP A 263 23.48 0.37 8.88
N HIS A 264 23.47 0.43 7.54
CA HIS A 264 24.67 0.51 6.71
C HIS A 264 25.14 1.95 6.44
N GLY A 265 24.61 2.93 7.17
CA GLY A 265 25.12 4.29 7.16
C GLY A 265 24.56 5.20 6.06
N ALA A 266 23.47 4.82 5.40
CA ALA A 266 22.80 5.74 4.47
C ALA A 266 22.26 6.97 5.21
N ASP A 267 22.34 8.12 4.57
CA ASP A 267 21.76 9.36 5.06
C ASP A 267 20.22 9.21 5.17
N LEU A 268 19.66 9.51 6.34
CA LEU A 268 18.22 9.42 6.63
C LEU A 268 17.38 10.20 5.61
N ARG A 269 17.87 11.35 5.16
CA ARG A 269 17.17 12.21 4.19
C ARG A 269 17.09 11.51 2.83
N ILE A 270 18.16 10.86 2.40
CA ILE A 270 18.19 10.09 1.14
C ILE A 270 17.22 8.91 1.22
N VAL A 271 17.19 8.18 2.34
CA VAL A 271 16.23 7.10 2.55
C VAL A 271 14.79 7.62 2.53
N GLN A 272 14.51 8.77 3.15
CA GLN A 272 13.20 9.40 3.12
C GLN A 272 12.77 9.83 1.72
N GLU A 273 13.69 10.38 0.92
CA GLU A 273 13.46 10.76 -0.49
C GLU A 273 13.17 9.52 -1.33
N MET A 274 13.97 8.47 -1.21
CA MET A 274 13.77 7.19 -1.90
C MET A 274 12.39 6.59 -1.59
N LEU A 275 11.98 6.66 -0.33
CA LEU A 275 10.68 6.17 0.11
C LEU A 275 9.50 7.09 -0.25
N GLY A 276 9.72 8.34 -0.57
CA GLY A 276 8.67 9.32 -0.89
C GLY A 276 7.84 9.72 0.32
N HIS A 277 8.49 10.10 1.42
CA HIS A 277 7.84 10.69 2.58
C HIS A 277 7.54 12.17 2.34
N VAL A 278 6.26 12.55 2.34
CA VAL A 278 5.69 13.83 1.86
C VAL A 278 5.88 15.00 2.84
N SER A 279 6.72 14.95 3.84
CA SER A 279 6.78 16.04 4.85
C SER A 279 7.83 17.12 4.57
N ILE A 280 8.54 17.07 3.45
CA ILE A 280 9.47 18.14 3.08
C ILE A 280 8.98 18.76 1.77
N SER A 281 8.46 19.98 1.88
CA SER A 281 8.04 20.82 0.77
C SER A 281 9.26 21.25 -0.06
N THR A 282 9.61 20.46 -1.05
CA THR A 282 10.35 20.99 -2.20
C THR A 282 10.19 20.02 -3.35
N THR A 283 9.60 20.47 -4.43
CA THR A 283 9.81 19.93 -5.76
C THR A 283 11.28 20.22 -6.09
N GLN A 284 12.19 19.44 -5.54
CA GLN A 284 13.57 19.47 -6.00
C GLN A 284 13.57 18.82 -7.37
N ILE A 285 13.83 19.62 -8.39
CA ILE A 285 14.22 19.15 -9.70
C ILE A 285 15.45 18.27 -9.46
N TYR A 286 15.34 16.97 -9.77
CA TYR A 286 16.48 16.05 -9.70
C TYR A 286 17.55 16.56 -10.68
N THR A 287 18.58 17.18 -10.14
CA THR A 287 19.78 17.51 -10.90
C THR A 287 20.65 16.25 -11.03
N SER A 288 21.51 16.18 -12.03
CA SER A 288 22.48 15.09 -12.20
C SER A 288 23.30 14.82 -10.92
N VAL A 289 23.70 15.88 -10.23
CA VAL A 289 24.45 15.81 -8.95
C VAL A 289 23.66 15.14 -7.82
N SER A 290 22.34 15.39 -7.74
CA SER A 290 21.48 14.74 -6.74
C SER A 290 21.25 13.25 -7.06
N GLN A 291 21.23 12.89 -8.34
CA GLN A 291 21.07 11.52 -8.81
C GLN A 291 22.33 10.68 -8.57
N GLU A 292 23.51 11.20 -8.86
CA GLU A 292 24.79 10.54 -8.56
C GLU A 292 24.92 10.26 -7.06
N ARG A 293 24.63 11.25 -6.22
CA ARG A 293 24.66 11.08 -4.76
C ARG A 293 23.69 10.02 -4.27
N LEU A 294 22.50 9.95 -4.84
CA LEU A 294 21.50 8.92 -4.52
C LEU A 294 22.03 7.53 -4.90
N LEU A 295 22.60 7.38 -6.11
CA LEU A 295 23.17 6.13 -6.58
C LEU A 295 24.34 5.67 -5.71
N ASP A 296 25.24 6.58 -5.32
CA ASP A 296 26.40 6.26 -4.49
C ASP A 296 25.98 5.81 -3.09
N GLN A 297 25.05 6.52 -2.46
CA GLN A 297 24.51 6.14 -1.17
C GLN A 297 23.75 4.80 -1.23
N TYR A 298 23.00 4.57 -2.29
CA TYR A 298 22.35 3.28 -2.49
C TYR A 298 23.36 2.15 -2.67
N ARG A 299 24.38 2.35 -3.51
CA ARG A 299 25.43 1.35 -3.76
C ARG A 299 26.23 1.00 -2.52
N SER A 300 26.48 1.99 -1.65
CA SER A 300 27.25 1.76 -0.42
C SER A 300 26.43 1.11 0.70
N ALA A 301 25.12 1.39 0.77
CA ALA A 301 24.31 1.03 1.93
C ALA A 301 23.24 -0.04 1.69
N HIS A 302 22.79 -0.26 0.44
CA HIS A 302 21.76 -1.27 0.20
C HIS A 302 22.37 -2.68 0.10
N PRO A 303 21.92 -3.68 0.93
CA PRO A 303 22.53 -5.02 0.99
C PRO A 303 22.62 -5.75 -0.37
N ARG A 304 21.64 -5.52 -1.25
CA ARG A 304 21.58 -6.16 -2.57
C ARG A 304 22.05 -5.28 -3.74
N ALA A 305 22.70 -4.16 -3.45
CA ALA A 305 23.24 -3.31 -4.51
C ALA A 305 24.40 -3.99 -5.27
N GLN A 306 25.27 -4.68 -4.53
CA GLN A 306 26.57 -5.20 -5.03
C GLN A 306 26.84 -6.67 -4.65
N VAL A 307 25.82 -7.49 -4.35
CA VAL A 307 26.08 -8.89 -3.98
C VAL A 307 26.93 -9.57 -5.06
N SER A 308 28.19 -9.85 -4.73
CA SER A 308 29.05 -10.70 -5.55
C SER A 308 28.46 -12.11 -5.57
N ARG A 309 28.47 -12.79 -6.72
CA ARG A 309 28.21 -14.22 -6.75
C ARG A 309 29.24 -14.87 -5.83
N GLY A 310 28.80 -15.46 -4.73
CA GLY A 310 29.61 -16.40 -3.99
C GLY A 310 30.07 -17.48 -4.96
N SER A 311 31.33 -17.72 -4.96
CA SER A 311 32.06 -18.72 -5.72
C SER A 311 31.48 -20.11 -5.48
#